data_26abd7922252e167ce19f90f45eedd61
#
_entry.id   26abd7922252e167ce19f90f45eedd61
#
_cell.length_a   1.000
_cell.length_b   1.000
_cell.length_c   1.000
_cell.angle_alpha   90.00
_cell.angle_beta   90.00
_cell.angle_gamma   90.00
#
_symmetry.space_group_name_H-M   'P 1'
#
loop_
_entity.id
_entity.type
_entity.pdbx_description
1 polymer ?
#
loop_
_entity_poly.entity_id
_entity_poly.type
_entity_poly.pdbx_seq_one_letter_code
_entity_poly.pdbx_strand_id
1 'polypeptide(L)'
;PNLYFGGTIPYEQVQEKMQNSDVTVIVEGFLPKDIDLSRYSLSTKAADALASGATILTYGSQETGIVEYMQSTKAAYVCTARNELEGVIREMFATPEKQKEYYDQQIVMTHEHHNVEKSCEMFMTIVNRALSK
;
A
#
# COMPACT_ATOMS: atom_id res chain seq x y z
N PRO A 1 -3.35 5.82 27.44
CA PRO A 1 -3.02 4.95 26.33
C PRO A 1 -3.24 5.72 25.02
N ASN A 2 -2.27 5.63 24.11
CA ASN A 2 -2.32 6.37 22.84
C ASN A 2 -2.92 5.49 21.71
N LEU A 3 -3.59 4.40 22.07
CA LEU A 3 -4.26 3.49 21.14
C LEU A 3 -5.77 3.59 21.31
N TYR A 4 -6.47 3.87 20.22
CA TYR A 4 -7.92 3.88 20.15
C TYR A 4 -8.40 2.87 19.12
N PHE A 5 -9.30 1.97 19.51
CA PHE A 5 -9.97 1.06 18.60
C PHE A 5 -11.30 1.64 18.17
N GLY A 6 -11.36 2.14 16.93
CA GLY A 6 -12.53 2.84 16.37
C GLY A 6 -13.66 1.92 15.91
N GLY A 7 -13.50 0.59 15.99
CA GLY A 7 -14.48 -0.37 15.50
C GLY A 7 -14.49 -0.50 13.98
N THR A 8 -15.59 -1.06 13.46
CA THR A 8 -15.80 -1.21 12.02
C THR A 8 -16.45 0.05 11.47
N ILE A 9 -15.93 0.54 10.34
CA ILE A 9 -16.51 1.66 9.59
C ILE A 9 -17.02 1.19 8.24
N PRO A 10 -18.06 1.83 7.66
CA PRO A 10 -18.49 1.58 6.29
C PRO A 10 -17.35 1.80 5.29
N TYR A 11 -17.34 1.01 4.21
CA TYR A 11 -16.28 1.10 3.18
C TYR A 11 -16.15 2.52 2.60
N GLU A 12 -17.27 3.19 2.39
CA GLU A 12 -17.35 4.54 1.85
C GLU A 12 -16.62 5.59 2.70
N GLN A 13 -16.42 5.31 3.99
CA GLN A 13 -15.71 6.18 4.92
C GLN A 13 -14.20 5.86 5.02
N VAL A 14 -13.75 4.74 4.46
CA VAL A 14 -12.35 4.29 4.57
C VAL A 14 -11.41 5.31 3.92
N GLN A 15 -11.74 5.74 2.70
CA GLN A 15 -10.93 6.70 1.96
C GLN A 15 -10.80 8.04 2.71
N GLU A 16 -11.91 8.58 3.21
CA GLU A 16 -11.90 9.81 4.00
C GLU A 16 -11.05 9.67 5.27
N LYS A 17 -11.13 8.53 5.96
CA LYS A 17 -10.31 8.26 7.15
C LYS A 17 -8.82 8.20 6.81
N MET A 18 -8.45 7.56 5.71
CA MET A 18 -7.06 7.50 5.26
C MET A 18 -6.55 8.89 4.87
N GLN A 19 -7.32 9.68 4.12
CA GLN A 19 -6.96 11.04 3.71
C GLN A 19 -6.77 12.00 4.88
N ASN A 20 -7.50 11.79 5.99
CA ASN A 20 -7.39 12.59 7.21
C ASN A 20 -6.38 12.03 8.21
N SER A 21 -5.57 11.05 7.81
CA SER A 21 -4.51 10.45 8.64
C SER A 21 -3.15 10.93 8.18
N ASP A 22 -2.24 11.22 9.10
CA ASP A 22 -0.84 11.55 8.78
C ASP A 22 -0.10 10.32 8.22
N VAL A 23 -0.45 9.14 8.74
CA VAL A 23 0.15 7.85 8.35
C VAL A 23 -0.91 6.77 8.21
N THR A 24 -0.90 6.08 7.08
CA THR A 24 -1.66 4.83 6.86
C THR A 24 -0.72 3.64 7.03
N VAL A 25 -1.11 2.67 7.85
CA VAL A 25 -0.29 1.48 8.12
C VAL A 25 -0.90 0.25 7.45
N ILE A 26 -0.09 -0.43 6.63
CA ILE A 26 -0.41 -1.74 6.05
C ILE A 26 0.39 -2.79 6.81
N VAL A 27 -0.28 -3.76 7.42
CA VAL A 27 0.36 -4.80 8.22
C VAL A 27 0.13 -6.17 7.58
N GLU A 28 1.21 -6.94 7.46
CA GLU A 28 1.21 -8.34 7.04
C GLU A 28 1.88 -9.23 8.08
N GLY A 29 1.54 -10.52 8.05
CA GLY A 29 2.06 -11.48 9.01
C GLY A 29 3.51 -11.89 8.77
N PHE A 30 4.15 -12.38 9.83
CA PHE A 30 5.52 -12.91 9.81
C PHE A 30 5.58 -14.44 9.98
N LEU A 31 4.48 -15.07 10.33
CA LEU A 31 4.47 -16.53 10.50
C LEU A 31 4.43 -17.21 9.12
N PRO A 32 5.03 -18.39 8.97
CA PRO A 32 5.04 -19.13 7.70
C PRO A 32 3.64 -19.28 7.08
N LYS A 33 2.62 -19.58 7.88
CA LYS A 33 1.23 -19.69 7.42
C LYS A 33 0.66 -18.38 6.85
N ASP A 34 1.06 -17.23 7.42
CA ASP A 34 0.60 -15.92 6.98
C ASP A 34 1.30 -15.55 5.67
N ILE A 35 2.59 -15.86 5.58
CA ILE A 35 3.41 -15.68 4.35
C ILE A 35 2.85 -16.53 3.21
N ASP A 36 2.54 -17.81 3.46
CA ASP A 36 1.98 -18.70 2.42
C ASP A 36 0.65 -18.18 1.85
N LEU A 37 -0.17 -17.52 2.68
CA LEU A 37 -1.45 -16.93 2.26
C LEU A 37 -1.27 -15.62 1.47
N SER A 38 -0.25 -14.82 1.79
CA SER A 38 -0.10 -13.46 1.25
C SER A 38 1.08 -13.29 0.26
N ARG A 39 1.92 -14.31 0.10
CA ARG A 39 3.11 -14.29 -0.79
C ARG A 39 2.81 -13.79 -2.19
N TYR A 40 1.71 -14.23 -2.79
CA TYR A 40 1.32 -13.88 -4.17
C TYR A 40 0.09 -12.97 -4.22
N SER A 41 -0.28 -12.38 -3.09
CA SER A 41 -1.44 -11.52 -2.99
C SER A 41 -1.03 -10.05 -2.86
N LEU A 42 -1.54 -9.22 -3.75
CA LEU A 42 -1.51 -7.78 -3.56
C LEU A 42 -2.76 -7.38 -2.76
N SER A 43 -2.55 -6.83 -1.57
CA SER A 43 -3.65 -6.38 -0.74
C SER A 43 -4.47 -5.28 -1.42
N THR A 44 -5.79 -5.42 -1.46
CA THR A 44 -6.70 -4.38 -1.99
C THR A 44 -6.55 -3.04 -1.26
N LYS A 45 -6.12 -3.06 0.00
CA LYS A 45 -5.81 -1.85 0.79
C LYS A 45 -4.68 -1.02 0.18
N ALA A 46 -3.82 -1.63 -0.68
CA ALA A 46 -2.73 -0.91 -1.34
C ALA A 46 -3.25 0.21 -2.23
N ALA A 47 -4.28 -0.06 -3.06
CA ALA A 47 -4.87 0.94 -3.94
C ALA A 47 -5.48 2.11 -3.15
N ASP A 48 -6.24 1.80 -2.09
CA ASP A 48 -6.85 2.82 -1.23
C ASP A 48 -5.78 3.67 -0.52
N ALA A 49 -4.72 3.03 -0.01
CA ALA A 49 -3.62 3.73 0.67
C ALA A 49 -2.85 4.63 -0.31
N LEU A 50 -2.50 4.14 -1.51
CA LEU A 50 -1.79 4.92 -2.53
C LEU A 50 -2.62 6.14 -3.00
N ALA A 51 -3.94 6.00 -3.08
CA ALA A 51 -4.84 7.08 -3.47
C ALA A 51 -5.17 8.05 -2.32
N SER A 52 -4.78 7.76 -1.09
CA SER A 52 -5.14 8.58 0.08
C SER A 52 -4.34 9.86 0.22
N GLY A 53 -3.10 9.87 -0.26
CA GLY A 53 -2.15 10.97 -0.05
C GLY A 53 -1.51 10.98 1.35
N ALA A 54 -1.86 10.06 2.24
CA ALA A 54 -1.19 9.88 3.52
C ALA A 54 0.18 9.24 3.35
N THR A 55 1.10 9.48 4.29
CA THR A 55 2.35 8.71 4.33
C THR A 55 2.05 7.23 4.59
N ILE A 56 2.60 6.33 3.80
CA ILE A 56 2.35 4.88 3.94
C ILE A 56 3.53 4.22 4.67
N LEU A 57 3.20 3.46 5.73
CA LEU A 57 4.11 2.52 6.37
C LEU A 57 3.62 1.09 6.10
N THR A 58 4.44 0.28 5.45
CA THR A 58 4.19 -1.14 5.26
C THR A 58 5.06 -1.95 6.22
N TYR A 59 4.43 -2.76 7.08
CA TYR A 59 5.10 -3.58 8.08
C TYR A 59 4.73 -5.04 7.89
N GLY A 60 5.70 -5.89 7.58
CA GLY A 60 5.45 -7.30 7.33
C GLY A 60 6.67 -8.04 6.83
N SER A 61 6.53 -9.36 6.62
CA SER A 61 7.60 -10.17 6.05
C SER A 61 7.94 -9.73 4.62
N GLN A 62 9.22 -9.68 4.31
CA GLN A 62 9.73 -9.39 2.97
C GLN A 62 9.23 -10.38 1.90
N GLU A 63 8.76 -11.56 2.31
CA GLU A 63 8.25 -12.59 1.40
C GLU A 63 6.77 -12.40 1.03
N THR A 64 6.10 -11.36 1.52
CA THR A 64 4.70 -11.08 1.20
C THR A 64 4.57 -10.14 0.00
N GLY A 65 3.60 -10.40 -0.88
CA GLY A 65 3.47 -9.67 -2.15
C GLY A 65 3.30 -8.16 -1.98
N ILE A 66 2.58 -7.71 -0.96
CA ILE A 66 2.41 -6.27 -0.71
C ILE A 66 3.70 -5.58 -0.24
N VAL A 67 4.50 -6.25 0.60
CA VAL A 67 5.78 -5.71 1.08
C VAL A 67 6.76 -5.59 -0.08
N GLU A 68 6.89 -6.65 -0.90
CA GLU A 68 7.72 -6.63 -2.12
C GLU A 68 7.28 -5.51 -3.08
N TYR A 69 5.97 -5.37 -3.30
CA TYR A 69 5.40 -4.34 -4.17
C TYR A 69 5.74 -2.93 -3.68
N MET A 70 5.48 -2.61 -2.42
CA MET A 70 5.76 -1.29 -1.86
C MET A 70 7.25 -0.96 -1.83
N GLN A 71 8.10 -1.96 -1.60
CA GLN A 71 9.55 -1.80 -1.63
C GLN A 71 10.07 -1.52 -3.05
N SER A 72 9.58 -2.26 -4.04
CA SER A 72 10.00 -2.12 -5.44
C SER A 72 9.56 -0.79 -6.07
N THR A 73 8.39 -0.30 -5.69
CA THR A 73 7.81 0.94 -6.22
C THR A 73 8.29 2.20 -5.53
N LYS A 74 8.93 2.09 -4.36
CA LYS A 74 9.33 3.23 -3.51
C LYS A 74 8.15 4.19 -3.20
N ALA A 75 6.96 3.63 -3.02
CA ALA A 75 5.75 4.41 -2.71
C ALA A 75 5.42 4.43 -1.22
N ALA A 76 6.18 3.74 -0.39
CA ALA A 76 5.94 3.62 1.05
C ALA A 76 7.25 3.42 1.83
N TYR A 77 7.23 3.76 3.10
CA TYR A 77 8.22 3.26 4.05
C TYR A 77 7.96 1.79 4.32
N VAL A 78 9.00 0.98 4.26
CA VAL A 78 8.91 -0.46 4.46
C VAL A 78 9.74 -0.87 5.67
N CYS A 79 9.14 -1.64 6.56
CA CYS A 79 9.81 -2.22 7.73
C CYS A 79 9.55 -3.73 7.74
N THR A 80 10.61 -4.52 7.65
CA THR A 80 10.54 -5.98 7.59
C THR A 80 10.97 -6.67 8.88
N ALA A 81 11.43 -5.90 9.87
CA ALA A 81 11.87 -6.42 11.17
C ALA A 81 11.41 -5.53 12.32
N ARG A 82 10.96 -6.17 13.42
CA ARG A 82 10.42 -5.46 14.57
C ARG A 82 11.43 -4.49 15.22
N ASN A 83 12.68 -4.87 15.26
CA ASN A 83 13.76 -4.05 15.86
C ASN A 83 14.11 -2.81 15.01
N GLU A 84 13.67 -2.74 13.76
CA GLU A 84 13.87 -1.59 12.85
C GLU A 84 12.71 -0.59 12.89
N LEU A 85 11.55 -0.99 13.41
CA LEU A 85 10.31 -0.22 13.33
C LEU A 85 10.45 1.18 13.90
N GLU A 86 11.09 1.33 15.07
CA GLU A 86 11.32 2.63 15.69
C GLU A 86 12.18 3.54 14.80
N GLY A 87 13.24 2.99 14.20
CA GLY A 87 14.13 3.71 13.28
C GLY A 87 13.38 4.20 12.04
N VAL A 88 12.56 3.33 11.42
CA VAL A 88 11.74 3.69 10.27
C VAL A 88 10.73 4.79 10.61
N ILE A 89 10.05 4.69 11.75
CA ILE A 89 9.09 5.72 12.20
C ILE A 89 9.82 7.05 12.44
N ARG A 90 10.99 7.05 13.07
CA ARG A 90 11.77 8.28 13.27
C ARG A 90 12.20 8.90 11.95
N GLU A 91 12.64 8.09 10.98
CA GLU A 91 12.99 8.55 9.64
C GLU A 91 11.80 9.20 8.93
N MET A 92 10.60 8.59 9.02
CA MET A 92 9.37 9.14 8.42
C MET A 92 9.12 10.59 8.82
N PHE A 93 9.35 10.94 10.09
CA PHE A 93 9.10 12.30 10.58
C PHE A 93 10.32 13.23 10.50
N ALA A 94 11.50 12.69 10.25
CA ALA A 94 12.74 13.48 10.20
C ALA A 94 13.15 13.92 8.78
N THR A 95 12.58 13.31 7.72
CA THR A 95 13.01 13.52 6.32
C THR A 95 11.84 13.92 5.40
N PRO A 96 11.40 15.21 5.44
CA PRO A 96 10.31 15.70 4.59
C PRO A 96 10.55 15.49 3.09
N GLU A 97 11.81 15.57 2.64
CA GLU A 97 12.19 15.36 1.24
C GLU A 97 11.89 13.94 0.78
N LYS A 98 12.15 12.95 1.63
CA LYS A 98 11.85 11.55 1.37
C LYS A 98 10.34 11.27 1.39
N GLN A 99 9.60 11.92 2.30
CA GLN A 99 8.14 11.85 2.29
C GLN A 99 7.58 12.35 0.96
N LYS A 100 8.12 13.49 0.47
CA LYS A 100 7.70 14.06 -0.81
C LYS A 100 8.03 13.12 -1.98
N GLU A 101 9.22 12.52 -2.00
CA GLU A 101 9.59 11.53 -3.02
C GLU A 101 8.60 10.36 -3.06
N TYR A 102 8.26 9.81 -1.90
CA TYR A 102 7.31 8.71 -1.81
C TYR A 102 5.90 9.12 -2.21
N TYR A 103 5.46 10.32 -1.83
CA TYR A 103 4.19 10.87 -2.28
C TYR A 103 4.12 11.03 -3.81
N ASP A 104 5.17 11.56 -4.42
CA ASP A 104 5.24 11.69 -5.88
C ASP A 104 5.15 10.30 -6.55
N GLN A 105 5.77 9.27 -5.99
CA GLN A 105 5.66 7.88 -6.44
C GLN A 105 4.25 7.30 -6.23
N GLN A 106 3.58 7.61 -5.13
CA GLN A 106 2.17 7.20 -4.90
C GLN A 106 1.25 7.73 -6.01
N ILE A 107 1.42 8.99 -6.43
CA ILE A 107 0.68 9.58 -7.54
C ILE A 107 0.93 8.78 -8.83
N VAL A 108 2.18 8.51 -9.17
CA VAL A 108 2.53 7.71 -10.35
C VAL A 108 1.89 6.33 -10.30
N MET A 109 2.02 5.63 -9.16
CA MET A 109 1.47 4.28 -8.99
C MET A 109 -0.05 4.26 -9.10
N THR A 110 -0.73 5.25 -8.51
CA THR A 110 -2.18 5.37 -8.61
C THR A 110 -2.63 5.56 -10.06
N HIS A 111 -1.99 6.46 -10.80
CA HIS A 111 -2.36 6.75 -12.18
C HIS A 111 -2.00 5.63 -13.17
N GLU A 112 -0.86 4.96 -12.98
CA GLU A 112 -0.37 3.99 -13.96
C GLU A 112 -0.85 2.56 -13.68
N HIS A 113 -0.98 2.16 -12.41
CA HIS A 113 -1.22 0.78 -12.02
C HIS A 113 -2.53 0.53 -11.27
N HIS A 114 -3.12 1.57 -10.65
CA HIS A 114 -4.36 1.47 -9.90
C HIS A 114 -5.49 2.35 -10.49
N ASN A 115 -5.43 2.59 -11.80
CA ASN A 115 -6.43 3.36 -12.53
C ASN A 115 -7.47 2.41 -13.14
N VAL A 116 -8.74 2.57 -12.75
CA VAL A 116 -9.84 1.70 -13.19
C VAL A 116 -10.05 1.81 -14.71
N GLU A 117 -9.98 3.01 -15.28
CA GLU A 117 -10.18 3.23 -16.71
C GLU A 117 -9.10 2.50 -17.52
N LYS A 118 -7.83 2.71 -17.20
CA LYS A 118 -6.69 1.99 -17.83
C LYS A 118 -6.81 0.48 -17.68
N SER A 119 -7.23 0.00 -16.51
CA SER A 119 -7.42 -1.43 -16.27
C SER A 119 -8.54 -2.01 -17.13
N CYS A 120 -9.66 -1.29 -17.27
CA CYS A 120 -10.77 -1.67 -18.14
C CYS A 120 -10.35 -1.69 -19.60
N GLU A 121 -9.64 -0.68 -20.09
CA GLU A 121 -9.14 -0.61 -21.47
C GLU A 121 -8.19 -1.78 -21.79
N MET A 122 -7.26 -2.07 -20.89
CA MET A 122 -6.34 -3.20 -21.02
C MET A 122 -7.08 -4.52 -21.04
N PHE A 123 -8.05 -4.73 -20.14
CA PHE A 123 -8.87 -5.92 -20.10
C PHE A 123 -9.66 -6.10 -21.40
N MET A 124 -10.34 -5.05 -21.87
CA MET A 124 -11.10 -5.10 -23.14
C MET A 124 -10.19 -5.38 -24.34
N THR A 125 -8.99 -4.85 -24.36
CA THR A 125 -8.01 -5.13 -25.42
C THR A 125 -7.65 -6.62 -25.45
N ILE A 126 -7.42 -7.23 -24.29
CA ILE A 126 -7.09 -8.67 -24.17
C ILE A 126 -8.28 -9.52 -24.65
N VAL A 127 -9.50 -9.19 -24.20
CA VAL A 127 -10.73 -9.91 -24.59
C VAL A 127 -10.95 -9.84 -26.09
N ASN A 128 -10.89 -8.65 -26.68
CA ASN A 128 -11.07 -8.46 -28.13
C ASN A 128 -10.02 -9.23 -28.94
N ARG A 129 -8.77 -9.24 -28.49
CA ARG A 129 -7.69 -10.04 -29.13
C ARG A 129 -7.96 -11.54 -29.03
N ALA A 130 -8.53 -12.01 -27.94
CA ALA A 130 -8.87 -13.43 -27.77
C ALA A 130 -10.05 -13.86 -28.67
N LEU A 131 -11.05 -12.97 -28.85
CA LEU A 131 -12.23 -13.23 -29.70
C LEU A 131 -11.96 -13.11 -31.20
N SER A 132 -10.86 -12.45 -31.58
CA SER A 132 -10.47 -12.24 -33.00
C SER A 132 -9.63 -13.39 -33.57
N LYS A 133 -9.38 -14.45 -32.79
CA LYS A 133 -8.70 -15.68 -33.17
C LYS A 133 -9.71 -16.77 -33.49
#